data_07b18a492f2a3713361078a57ea3a895
#
_entry.id   07b18a492f2a3713361078a57ea3a895
#
_cell.length_a   1.000
_cell.length_b   1.000
_cell.length_c   1.000
_cell.angle_alpha   90.00
_cell.angle_beta   90.00
_cell.angle_gamma   90.00
#
_symmetry.space_group_name_H-M   'P 1'
#
loop_
_entity.id
_entity.type
_entity.pdbx_description
1 polymer ?
#
loop_
_entity_poly.entity_id
_entity_poly.type
_entity_poly.pdbx_seq_one_letter_code
_entity_poly.pdbx_strand_id
1 'polypeptide(L)'
;MYLGLDNAKAKIDCCLMHDTKYLHRTFENNQDGFIKLTNWLEKHTANKVYACCEATGSYSEAIADYLHDTGHKISVVNPLRIKAFVTSELQNVKTDKQDAKSIAIYCERNQPELYKPATSSERELKALTRYLDGLKDLLTSHTNRSLVAHHSVKPYIETSIKNTRAEIKVIEKVIKSRIKSDDDLDK
;
A
#
# COMPACT_ATOMS: atom_id res chain seq x y z
N MET A 1 -17.10 -0.62 -16.54
CA MET A 1 -17.02 0.45 -15.53
C MET A 1 -15.67 0.38 -14.86
N TYR A 2 -15.10 1.55 -14.53
CA TYR A 2 -13.79 1.69 -13.93
C TYR A 2 -13.90 2.36 -12.57
N LEU A 3 -13.11 1.89 -11.61
CA LEU A 3 -13.11 2.37 -10.24
C LEU A 3 -11.71 2.86 -9.87
N GLY A 4 -11.57 4.16 -9.61
CA GLY A 4 -10.34 4.73 -9.05
C GLY A 4 -10.42 4.78 -7.54
N LEU A 5 -9.35 4.36 -6.87
CA LEU A 5 -9.24 4.31 -5.42
C LEU A 5 -8.00 5.10 -5.00
N ASP A 6 -8.20 6.18 -4.29
CA ASP A 6 -7.14 6.90 -3.58
C ASP A 6 -7.13 6.46 -2.12
N ASN A 7 -6.07 5.72 -1.75
CA ASN A 7 -5.97 5.02 -0.48
C ASN A 7 -5.14 5.81 0.54
N ALA A 8 -5.78 6.18 1.65
CA ALA A 8 -5.11 6.71 2.83
C ALA A 8 -5.23 5.72 4.02
N LYS A 9 -4.50 5.99 5.09
CA LYS A 9 -4.50 5.14 6.29
C LYS A 9 -5.90 4.85 6.84
N ALA A 10 -6.76 5.87 6.93
CA ALA A 10 -8.08 5.76 7.57
C ALA A 10 -9.25 5.70 6.57
N LYS A 11 -9.04 6.12 5.33
CA LYS A 11 -10.11 6.26 4.34
C LYS A 11 -9.66 5.88 2.94
N ILE A 12 -10.63 5.57 2.09
CA ILE A 12 -10.47 5.38 0.66
C ILE A 12 -11.43 6.32 -0.04
N ASP A 13 -10.91 7.23 -0.85
CA ASP A 13 -11.70 8.07 -1.73
C ASP A 13 -11.89 7.34 -3.07
N CYS A 14 -13.15 7.13 -3.45
CA CYS A 14 -13.53 6.31 -4.59
C CYS A 14 -14.17 7.17 -5.68
N CYS A 15 -13.84 6.88 -6.92
CA CYS A 15 -14.51 7.40 -8.11
C CYS A 15 -14.92 6.25 -9.03
N LEU A 16 -16.22 5.97 -9.10
CA LEU A 16 -16.79 5.05 -10.09
C LEU A 16 -17.09 5.81 -11.38
N MET A 17 -16.48 5.38 -12.47
CA MET A 17 -16.64 5.96 -13.78
C MET A 17 -17.46 5.02 -14.68
N HIS A 18 -18.50 5.57 -15.28
CA HIS A 18 -19.30 4.93 -16.30
C HIS A 18 -19.56 5.91 -17.44
N ASP A 19 -18.96 5.69 -18.58
CA ASP A 19 -18.91 6.61 -19.72
C ASP A 19 -18.41 8.00 -19.27
N THR A 20 -19.25 9.02 -19.37
CA THR A 20 -18.92 10.39 -18.98
C THR A 20 -19.35 10.76 -17.54
N LYS A 21 -19.96 9.82 -16.82
CA LYS A 21 -20.48 10.06 -15.47
C LYS A 21 -19.47 9.60 -14.42
N TYR A 22 -19.32 10.41 -13.38
CA TYR A 22 -18.42 10.15 -12.25
C TYR A 22 -19.22 10.19 -10.94
N LEU A 23 -19.19 9.09 -10.20
CA LEU A 23 -19.80 8.99 -8.88
C LEU A 23 -18.69 8.89 -7.84
N HIS A 24 -18.69 9.81 -6.87
CA HIS A 24 -17.69 9.87 -5.82
C HIS A 24 -18.28 9.44 -4.48
N ARG A 25 -17.53 8.66 -3.74
CA ARG A 25 -17.84 8.30 -2.36
C ARG A 25 -16.58 7.96 -1.60
N THR A 26 -16.58 8.27 -0.30
CA THR A 26 -15.49 7.93 0.62
C THR A 26 -15.94 6.80 1.53
N PHE A 27 -15.04 5.85 1.81
CA PHE A 27 -15.25 4.74 2.72
C PHE A 27 -14.08 4.65 3.70
N GLU A 28 -14.29 3.98 4.83
CA GLU A 28 -13.22 3.66 5.77
C GLU A 28 -12.27 2.60 5.16
N ASN A 29 -10.97 2.71 5.44
CA ASN A 29 -9.99 1.73 4.97
C ASN A 29 -9.89 0.56 5.96
N ASN A 30 -10.97 -0.18 6.09
CA ASN A 30 -11.13 -1.38 6.93
C ASN A 30 -12.19 -2.31 6.34
N GLN A 31 -12.38 -3.48 6.94
CA GLN A 31 -13.29 -4.51 6.46
C GLN A 31 -14.74 -3.99 6.29
N ASP A 32 -15.24 -3.22 7.25
CA ASP A 32 -16.60 -2.66 7.17
C ASP A 32 -16.74 -1.66 6.01
N GLY A 33 -15.72 -0.84 5.79
CA GLY A 33 -15.67 0.09 4.67
C GLY A 33 -15.64 -0.64 3.32
N PHE A 34 -14.92 -1.77 3.23
CA PHE A 34 -14.88 -2.58 2.01
C PHE A 34 -16.23 -3.21 1.69
N ILE A 35 -16.95 -3.71 2.68
CA ILE A 35 -18.32 -4.22 2.53
C ILE A 35 -19.26 -3.09 2.06
N LYS A 36 -19.17 -1.90 2.68
CA LYS A 36 -19.96 -0.74 2.26
C LYS A 36 -19.65 -0.31 0.82
N LEU A 37 -18.37 -0.42 0.41
CA LEU A 37 -17.94 -0.13 -0.97
C LEU A 37 -18.58 -1.11 -1.96
N THR A 38 -18.49 -2.42 -1.72
CA THR A 38 -19.11 -3.42 -2.62
C THR A 38 -20.63 -3.28 -2.68
N ASN A 39 -21.30 -3.06 -1.56
CA ASN A 39 -22.74 -2.76 -1.53
C ASN A 39 -23.10 -1.48 -2.30
N TRP A 40 -22.21 -0.49 -2.30
CA TRP A 40 -22.40 0.71 -3.12
C TRP A 40 -22.20 0.43 -4.61
N LEU A 41 -21.19 -0.37 -4.98
CA LEU A 41 -20.98 -0.77 -6.36
C LEU A 41 -22.17 -1.54 -6.92
N GLU A 42 -22.72 -2.51 -6.18
CA GLU A 42 -23.88 -3.31 -6.58
C GLU A 42 -25.13 -2.48 -6.86
N LYS A 43 -25.30 -1.32 -6.20
CA LYS A 43 -26.39 -0.39 -6.49
C LYS A 43 -26.23 0.35 -7.84
N HIS A 44 -25.02 0.41 -8.37
CA HIS A 44 -24.70 1.17 -9.58
C HIS A 44 -24.35 0.29 -10.77
N THR A 45 -23.99 -0.97 -10.52
CA THR A 45 -23.64 -1.92 -11.58
C THR A 45 -23.92 -3.37 -11.17
N ALA A 46 -24.52 -4.15 -12.06
CA ALA A 46 -24.64 -5.59 -11.90
C ALA A 46 -23.36 -6.35 -12.27
N ASN A 47 -22.41 -5.69 -12.94
CA ASN A 47 -21.17 -6.30 -13.43
C ASN A 47 -20.00 -6.00 -12.48
N LYS A 48 -18.98 -6.85 -12.52
CA LYS A 48 -17.73 -6.59 -11.85
C LYS A 48 -17.01 -5.39 -12.47
N VAL A 49 -16.43 -4.54 -11.61
CA VAL A 49 -15.67 -3.36 -12.04
C VAL A 49 -14.21 -3.70 -12.30
N TYR A 50 -13.53 -2.86 -13.09
CA TYR A 50 -12.08 -2.81 -13.14
C TYR A 50 -11.61 -1.67 -12.25
N ALA A 51 -11.03 -2.01 -11.11
CA ALA A 51 -10.50 -1.07 -10.13
C ALA A 51 -9.00 -0.81 -10.35
N CYS A 52 -8.56 0.37 -9.96
CA CYS A 52 -7.15 0.74 -9.92
C CYS A 52 -6.87 1.56 -8.66
N CYS A 53 -5.75 1.29 -8.01
CA CYS A 53 -5.26 2.09 -6.87
C CYS A 53 -3.76 2.32 -6.96
N GLU A 54 -3.27 3.32 -6.22
CA GLU A 54 -1.84 3.52 -6.05
C GLU A 54 -1.25 2.54 -5.05
N ALA A 55 0.00 2.11 -5.30
CA ALA A 55 0.78 1.27 -4.40
C ALA A 55 1.24 2.08 -3.18
N THR A 56 0.41 2.15 -2.15
CA THR A 56 0.68 2.82 -0.88
C THR A 56 1.06 1.84 0.25
N GLY A 57 1.67 0.72 -0.11
CA GLY A 57 2.09 -0.33 0.81
C GLY A 57 0.90 -1.04 1.47
N SER A 58 0.93 -1.21 2.79
CA SER A 58 -0.12 -1.93 3.52
C SER A 58 -1.51 -1.33 3.37
N TYR A 59 -1.63 -0.03 3.05
CA TYR A 59 -2.93 0.65 2.92
C TYR A 59 -3.68 0.25 1.64
N SER A 60 -2.96 -0.15 0.59
CA SER A 60 -3.55 -0.61 -0.66
C SER A 60 -3.67 -2.13 -0.75
N GLU A 61 -2.86 -2.90 0.00
CA GLU A 61 -2.87 -4.37 -0.07
C GLU A 61 -4.21 -4.95 0.39
N ALA A 62 -4.76 -4.49 1.52
CA ALA A 62 -6.00 -5.05 2.09
C ALA A 62 -7.22 -4.88 1.17
N ILE A 63 -7.39 -3.68 0.57
CA ILE A 63 -8.49 -3.45 -0.36
C ILE A 63 -8.27 -4.17 -1.70
N ALA A 64 -7.02 -4.30 -2.14
CA ALA A 64 -6.71 -5.04 -3.37
C ALA A 64 -7.02 -6.53 -3.22
N ASP A 65 -6.59 -7.16 -2.12
CA ASP A 65 -6.95 -8.54 -1.78
C ASP A 65 -8.48 -8.71 -1.72
N TYR A 66 -9.18 -7.83 -1.01
CA TYR A 66 -10.64 -7.89 -0.86
C TYR A 66 -11.39 -7.79 -2.21
N LEU A 67 -11.02 -6.84 -3.07
CA LEU A 67 -11.65 -6.70 -4.39
C LEU A 67 -11.32 -7.87 -5.31
N HIS A 68 -10.10 -8.39 -5.24
CA HIS A 68 -9.72 -9.61 -5.98
C HIS A 68 -10.58 -10.79 -5.52
N ASP A 69 -10.69 -11.05 -4.23
CA ASP A 69 -11.43 -12.19 -3.65
C ASP A 69 -12.95 -12.09 -3.90
N THR A 70 -13.48 -10.88 -4.02
CA THR A 70 -14.87 -10.64 -4.42
C THR A 70 -15.09 -10.66 -5.93
N GLY A 71 -14.04 -11.00 -6.73
CA GLY A 71 -14.11 -11.24 -8.16
C GLY A 71 -14.08 -9.98 -9.03
N HIS A 72 -13.70 -8.83 -8.47
CA HIS A 72 -13.42 -7.63 -9.25
C HIS A 72 -12.04 -7.71 -9.88
N LYS A 73 -11.84 -7.04 -11.02
CA LYS A 73 -10.50 -6.80 -11.55
C LYS A 73 -9.88 -5.65 -10.77
N ILE A 74 -8.66 -5.79 -10.33
CA ILE A 74 -7.93 -4.73 -9.61
C ILE A 74 -6.49 -4.65 -10.12
N SER A 75 -5.96 -3.45 -10.27
CA SER A 75 -4.54 -3.17 -10.53
C SER A 75 -3.98 -2.26 -9.44
N VAL A 76 -2.80 -2.61 -8.95
CA VAL A 76 -2.04 -1.79 -8.00
C VAL A 76 -0.88 -1.17 -8.75
N VAL A 77 -0.87 0.15 -8.89
CA VAL A 77 -0.01 0.89 -9.81
C VAL A 77 1.00 1.73 -9.06
N ASN A 78 2.22 1.78 -9.56
CA ASN A 78 3.25 2.67 -9.01
C ASN A 78 2.77 4.14 -9.06
N PRO A 79 2.81 4.88 -7.94
CA PRO A 79 2.38 6.29 -7.86
C PRO A 79 3.03 7.20 -8.91
N LEU A 80 4.28 6.92 -9.29
CA LEU A 80 4.98 7.69 -10.32
C LEU A 80 4.31 7.60 -11.70
N ARG A 81 3.71 6.46 -12.04
CA ARG A 81 2.97 6.29 -13.30
C ARG A 81 1.69 7.11 -13.33
N ILE A 82 0.94 7.11 -12.22
CA ILE A 82 -0.27 7.91 -12.07
C ILE A 82 0.07 9.40 -12.10
N LYS A 83 1.12 9.81 -11.36
CA LYS A 83 1.60 11.19 -11.37
C LYS A 83 2.02 11.66 -12.77
N ALA A 84 2.77 10.85 -13.52
CA ALA A 84 3.19 11.16 -14.88
C ALA A 84 1.96 11.32 -15.80
N PHE A 85 0.97 10.44 -15.68
CA PHE A 85 -0.28 10.52 -16.43
C PHE A 85 -1.05 11.82 -16.12
N VAL A 86 -1.25 12.15 -14.85
CA VAL A 86 -1.95 13.39 -14.42
C VAL A 86 -1.22 14.63 -14.95
N THR A 87 0.11 14.63 -14.90
CA THR A 87 0.93 15.73 -15.44
C THR A 87 0.75 15.86 -16.96
N SER A 88 0.70 14.76 -17.71
CA SER A 88 0.50 14.79 -19.16
C SER A 88 -0.87 15.31 -19.58
N GLU A 89 -1.90 15.12 -18.73
CA GLU A 89 -3.26 15.62 -18.96
C GLU A 89 -3.45 17.11 -18.57
N LEU A 90 -2.39 17.81 -18.17
CA LEU A 90 -2.43 19.22 -17.74
C LEU A 90 -3.42 19.50 -16.59
N GLN A 91 -3.70 18.52 -15.74
CA GLN A 91 -4.62 18.67 -14.63
C GLN A 91 -3.90 19.28 -13.42
N ASN A 92 -4.18 20.56 -13.12
CA ASN A 92 -3.47 21.33 -12.10
C ASN A 92 -4.17 21.42 -10.73
N VAL A 93 -5.36 20.84 -10.57
CA VAL A 93 -6.11 20.95 -9.30
C VAL A 93 -6.01 19.66 -8.51
N LYS A 94 -5.28 19.69 -7.40
CA LYS A 94 -5.11 18.56 -6.49
C LYS A 94 -6.20 18.55 -5.42
N THR A 95 -7.10 17.56 -5.48
CA THR A 95 -8.06 17.23 -4.43
C THR A 95 -8.24 15.72 -4.40
N ASP A 96 -8.57 15.13 -3.24
CA ASP A 96 -8.78 13.67 -3.10
C ASP A 96 -9.82 13.13 -4.11
N LYS A 97 -10.88 13.92 -4.42
CA LYS A 97 -11.84 13.57 -5.45
C LYS A 97 -11.26 13.58 -6.86
N GLN A 98 -10.38 14.53 -7.15
CA GLN A 98 -9.70 14.62 -8.44
C GLN A 98 -8.67 13.50 -8.57
N ASP A 99 -7.98 13.14 -7.49
CA ASP A 99 -6.99 12.08 -7.48
C ASP A 99 -7.67 10.72 -7.76
N ALA A 100 -8.76 10.37 -7.07
CA ALA A 100 -9.54 9.16 -7.34
C ALA A 100 -10.12 9.14 -8.78
N LYS A 101 -10.58 10.29 -9.30
CA LYS A 101 -11.04 10.40 -10.69
C LYS A 101 -9.92 10.16 -11.68
N SER A 102 -8.76 10.75 -11.47
CA SER A 102 -7.59 10.58 -12.34
C SER A 102 -7.12 9.12 -12.37
N ILE A 103 -7.19 8.42 -11.23
CA ILE A 103 -6.90 6.98 -11.15
C ILE A 103 -7.93 6.17 -11.96
N ALA A 104 -9.23 6.51 -11.92
CA ALA A 104 -10.24 5.83 -12.71
C ALA A 104 -10.01 6.01 -14.22
N ILE A 105 -9.68 7.23 -14.66
CA ILE A 105 -9.36 7.53 -16.07
C ILE A 105 -8.08 6.81 -16.50
N TYR A 106 -7.06 6.79 -15.64
CA TYR A 106 -5.83 6.03 -15.87
C TYR A 106 -6.13 4.54 -16.08
N CYS A 107 -6.98 3.96 -15.22
CA CYS A 107 -7.40 2.57 -15.31
C CYS A 107 -8.04 2.25 -16.66
N GLU A 108 -8.96 3.10 -17.11
CA GLU A 108 -9.65 2.93 -18.41
C GLU A 108 -8.66 2.97 -19.58
N ARG A 109 -7.81 3.99 -19.63
CA ARG A 109 -6.94 4.25 -20.80
C ARG A 109 -5.75 3.31 -20.88
N ASN A 110 -5.18 2.93 -19.74
CA ASN A 110 -3.92 2.17 -19.72
C ASN A 110 -4.12 0.68 -19.43
N GLN A 111 -5.26 0.27 -18.86
CA GLN A 111 -5.57 -1.12 -18.49
C GLN A 111 -4.36 -1.84 -17.87
N PRO A 112 -3.81 -1.34 -16.76
CA PRO A 112 -2.57 -1.84 -16.20
C PRO A 112 -2.68 -3.29 -15.78
N GLU A 113 -1.54 -3.97 -15.62
CA GLU A 113 -1.47 -5.37 -15.21
C GLU A 113 -2.32 -5.63 -13.95
N LEU A 114 -3.06 -6.73 -13.98
CA LEU A 114 -3.92 -7.11 -12.85
C LEU A 114 -3.08 -7.51 -11.65
N TYR A 115 -3.56 -7.10 -10.47
CA TYR A 115 -2.99 -7.48 -9.21
C TYR A 115 -3.08 -8.99 -9.00
N LYS A 116 -1.96 -9.55 -8.55
CA LYS A 116 -1.87 -10.94 -8.08
C LYS A 116 -1.65 -10.90 -6.57
N PRO A 117 -2.55 -11.49 -5.77
CA PRO A 117 -2.35 -11.58 -4.34
C PRO A 117 -1.03 -12.25 -4.00
N ALA A 118 -0.30 -11.67 -3.07
CA ALA A 118 0.93 -12.27 -2.59
C ALA A 118 0.63 -13.59 -1.87
N THR A 119 1.50 -14.58 -2.02
CA THR A 119 1.44 -15.83 -1.27
C THR A 119 1.64 -15.56 0.23
N SER A 120 1.32 -16.56 1.08
CA SER A 120 1.55 -16.44 2.53
C SER A 120 3.02 -16.17 2.84
N SER A 121 3.93 -16.86 2.16
CA SER A 121 5.38 -16.69 2.30
C SER A 121 5.86 -15.31 1.90
N GLU A 122 5.37 -14.79 0.76
CA GLU A 122 5.70 -13.44 0.31
C GLU A 122 5.18 -12.37 1.28
N ARG A 123 3.98 -12.54 1.84
CA ARG A 123 3.43 -11.61 2.85
C ARG A 123 4.27 -11.61 4.12
N GLU A 124 4.67 -12.80 4.61
CA GLU A 124 5.55 -12.94 5.77
C GLU A 124 6.91 -12.26 5.51
N LEU A 125 7.52 -12.53 4.36
CA LEU A 125 8.81 -11.94 3.99
C LEU A 125 8.73 -10.41 3.88
N LYS A 126 7.67 -9.88 3.28
CA LYS A 126 7.41 -8.43 3.24
C LYS A 126 7.26 -7.82 4.63
N ALA A 127 6.55 -8.49 5.54
CA ALA A 127 6.38 -8.02 6.91
C ALA A 127 7.71 -7.99 7.67
N LEU A 128 8.51 -9.05 7.56
CA LEU A 128 9.85 -9.14 8.17
C LEU A 128 10.80 -8.07 7.61
N THR A 129 10.78 -7.83 6.31
CA THR A 129 11.63 -6.81 5.66
C THR A 129 11.24 -5.41 6.13
N ARG A 130 9.94 -5.07 6.17
CA ARG A 130 9.47 -3.77 6.71
C ARG A 130 9.86 -3.57 8.17
N TYR A 131 9.78 -4.64 8.97
CA TYR A 131 10.20 -4.58 10.37
C TYR A 131 11.70 -4.35 10.50
N LEU A 132 12.52 -5.04 9.70
CA LEU A 132 13.97 -4.85 9.63
C LEU A 132 14.34 -3.41 9.26
N ASP A 133 13.68 -2.83 8.28
CA ASP A 133 13.91 -1.44 7.86
C ASP A 133 13.58 -0.46 9.01
N GLY A 134 12.46 -0.65 9.71
CA GLY A 134 12.12 0.14 10.90
C GLY A 134 13.17 0.02 12.02
N LEU A 135 13.74 -1.17 12.24
CA LEU A 135 14.84 -1.35 13.21
C LEU A 135 16.12 -0.62 12.78
N LYS A 136 16.45 -0.58 11.49
CA LYS A 136 17.59 0.18 10.96
C LYS A 136 17.41 1.67 11.12
N ASP A 137 16.20 2.18 10.88
CA ASP A 137 15.87 3.59 11.10
C ASP A 137 15.97 3.95 12.59
N LEU A 138 15.45 3.09 13.47
CA LEU A 138 15.57 3.24 14.92
C LEU A 138 17.03 3.26 15.39
N LEU A 139 17.86 2.35 14.86
CA LEU A 139 19.28 2.30 15.14
C LEU A 139 19.99 3.59 14.72
N THR A 140 19.67 4.10 13.54
CA THR A 140 20.20 5.38 13.04
C THR A 140 19.80 6.54 13.95
N SER A 141 18.53 6.60 14.35
CA SER A 141 18.01 7.61 15.27
C SER A 141 18.73 7.58 16.64
N HIS A 142 18.84 6.39 17.24
CA HIS A 142 19.55 6.23 18.52
C HIS A 142 21.04 6.57 18.41
N THR A 143 21.70 6.20 17.31
CA THR A 143 23.10 6.53 17.07
C THR A 143 23.31 8.05 17.00
N ASN A 144 22.48 8.74 16.23
CA ASN A 144 22.54 10.22 16.13
C ASN A 144 22.29 10.88 17.48
N ARG A 145 21.31 10.40 18.26
CA ARG A 145 21.02 10.90 19.61
C ARG A 145 22.19 10.68 20.57
N SER A 146 22.90 9.55 20.49
CA SER A 146 24.05 9.25 21.35
C SER A 146 25.20 10.24 21.17
N LEU A 147 25.36 10.83 19.97
CA LEU A 147 26.43 11.79 19.68
C LEU A 147 26.28 13.10 20.46
N VAL A 148 25.02 13.53 20.72
CA VAL A 148 24.71 14.81 21.36
C VAL A 148 24.10 14.64 22.76
N ALA A 149 23.98 13.41 23.25
CA ALA A 149 23.34 13.11 24.52
C ALA A 149 24.19 13.56 25.72
N HIS A 150 23.52 14.11 26.74
CA HIS A 150 24.12 14.37 28.02
C HIS A 150 24.66 13.05 28.63
N HIS A 151 25.79 13.13 29.34
CA HIS A 151 26.47 11.97 29.92
C HIS A 151 25.58 11.07 30.78
N SER A 152 24.60 11.64 31.51
CA SER A 152 23.66 10.89 32.35
C SER A 152 22.67 10.00 31.57
N VAL A 153 22.39 10.32 30.30
CA VAL A 153 21.42 9.58 29.45
C VAL A 153 22.12 8.64 28.47
N LYS A 154 23.39 8.93 28.17
CA LYS A 154 24.17 8.20 27.17
C LYS A 154 24.22 6.68 27.40
N PRO A 155 24.42 6.15 28.62
CA PRO A 155 24.43 4.70 28.86
C PRO A 155 23.12 3.98 28.49
N TYR A 156 21.97 4.65 28.69
CA TYR A 156 20.67 4.09 28.33
C TYR A 156 20.48 4.03 26.80
N ILE A 157 20.94 5.07 26.09
CA ILE A 157 20.90 5.09 24.61
C ILE A 157 21.83 4.01 24.05
N GLU A 158 23.03 3.85 24.59
CA GLU A 158 23.99 2.80 24.19
C GLU A 158 23.42 1.39 24.40
N THR A 159 22.69 1.17 25.50
CA THR A 159 21.96 -0.08 25.74
C THR A 159 20.88 -0.32 24.67
N SER A 160 20.12 0.70 24.31
CA SER A 160 19.13 0.61 23.24
C SER A 160 19.77 0.31 21.88
N ILE A 161 20.90 0.93 21.55
CA ILE A 161 21.68 0.65 20.34
C ILE A 161 22.12 -0.82 20.31
N LYS A 162 22.66 -1.33 21.42
CA LYS A 162 23.09 -2.72 21.54
C LYS A 162 21.94 -3.71 21.30
N ASN A 163 20.79 -3.46 21.94
CA ASN A 163 19.60 -4.31 21.80
C ASN A 163 19.07 -4.29 20.37
N THR A 164 18.92 -3.11 19.77
CA THR A 164 18.45 -2.97 18.38
C THR A 164 19.38 -3.68 17.39
N ARG A 165 20.71 -3.59 17.58
CA ARG A 165 21.67 -4.32 16.75
C ARG A 165 21.53 -5.85 16.89
N ALA A 166 21.26 -6.34 18.09
CA ALA A 166 21.05 -7.77 18.32
C ALA A 166 19.77 -8.24 17.62
N GLU A 167 18.71 -7.49 17.71
CA GLU A 167 17.43 -7.78 17.08
C GLU A 167 17.52 -7.77 15.55
N ILE A 168 18.18 -6.79 14.95
CA ILE A 168 18.49 -6.76 13.51
C ILE A 168 19.13 -8.07 13.06
N LYS A 169 20.16 -8.56 13.77
CA LYS A 169 20.83 -9.83 13.43
C LYS A 169 19.90 -11.03 13.49
N VAL A 170 18.97 -11.05 14.44
CA VAL A 170 17.97 -12.13 14.57
C VAL A 170 17.03 -12.10 13.37
N ILE A 171 16.46 -10.93 13.03
CA ILE A 171 15.51 -10.79 11.91
C ILE A 171 16.20 -11.10 10.57
N GLU A 172 17.44 -10.65 10.36
CA GLU A 172 18.20 -10.99 9.14
C GLU A 172 18.42 -12.52 8.98
N LYS A 173 18.63 -13.24 10.10
CA LYS A 173 18.73 -14.71 10.06
C LYS A 173 17.37 -15.34 9.73
N VAL A 174 16.27 -14.83 10.30
CA VAL A 174 14.93 -15.33 10.01
C VAL A 174 14.60 -15.14 8.52
N ILE A 175 14.86 -13.96 7.97
CA ILE A 175 14.65 -13.67 6.55
C ILE A 175 15.47 -14.64 5.68
N LYS A 176 16.76 -14.80 5.96
CA LYS A 176 17.63 -15.74 5.21
C LYS A 176 17.14 -17.19 5.29
N SER A 177 16.64 -17.61 6.44
CA SER A 177 16.09 -18.95 6.62
C SER A 177 14.81 -19.15 5.80
N ARG A 178 13.92 -18.13 5.76
CA ARG A 178 12.68 -18.18 4.99
C ARG A 178 12.94 -18.26 3.49
N ILE A 179 13.82 -17.43 2.97
CA ILE A 179 14.22 -17.48 1.55
C ILE A 179 14.73 -18.86 1.16
N LYS A 180 15.56 -19.49 2.00
CA LYS A 180 16.10 -20.82 1.72
C LYS A 180 15.10 -21.97 1.83
N SER A 181 14.01 -21.79 2.61
CA SER A 181 13.00 -22.83 2.82
C SER A 181 11.84 -22.76 1.84
N ASP A 182 11.78 -21.74 0.99
CA ASP A 182 10.69 -21.50 0.05
C ASP A 182 11.26 -21.59 -1.38
N ASP A 183 11.03 -22.74 -2.05
CA ASP A 183 11.48 -23.00 -3.43
C ASP A 183 10.92 -22.01 -4.47
N ASP A 184 9.84 -21.30 -4.15
CA ASP A 184 9.24 -20.29 -5.02
C ASP A 184 9.91 -18.90 -4.87
N LEU A 185 10.64 -18.67 -3.77
CA LEU A 185 11.37 -17.42 -3.52
C LEU A 185 12.84 -17.46 -3.98
N ASP A 186 13.35 -18.63 -4.35
CA ASP A 186 14.77 -18.84 -4.75
C ASP A 186 14.95 -18.80 -6.29
N LYS A 187 13.89 -18.41 -7.04
CA LYS A 187 13.88 -18.21 -8.49
C LYS A 187 13.80 -16.73 -8.86
#